data_070f57ff89b0d873ab83726aaa3f79cc
#
_entry.id   070f57ff89b0d873ab83726aaa3f79cc
#
_cell.length_a   1.000
_cell.length_b   1.000
_cell.length_c   1.000
_cell.angle_alpha   90.00
_cell.angle_beta   90.00
_cell.angle_gamma   90.00
#
_symmetry.space_group_name_H-M   'P 1'
#
loop_
_entity.id
_entity.type
_entity.pdbx_description
1 polymer ?
#
loop_
_entity_poly.entity_id
_entity_poly.type
_entity_poly.pdbx_seq_one_letter_code
_entity_poly.pdbx_strand_id
1 'polypeptide(L)'
;MAKTTKKDSVKKAKPAVKPAVVEVSPIPESPLFFERPDKFNQVNHSLTKIDAMGLVCGMQKYVDDIDLPGMLYVKVLGSIYAHAEIKSIDTSVAMKVPGVVAIYTWKDVPRIPRTTAGQGYPEPSPYDTYLLDSKVRFVGDRVAIVAAETAEAAEEACKKIKVDYKVLKAVFDCEKS
;
A
#
# COMPACT_ATOMS: atom_id res chain seq x y z
N MET A 1 -14.79 44.86 54.94
CA MET A 1 -14.38 44.78 53.51
C MET A 1 -12.95 44.27 53.45
N ALA A 2 -12.75 42.97 53.24
CA ALA A 2 -11.44 42.37 53.16
C ALA A 2 -11.17 41.99 51.68
N LYS A 3 -10.15 42.59 51.08
CA LYS A 3 -9.67 42.30 49.72
C LYS A 3 -8.75 41.08 49.77
N THR A 4 -9.18 39.98 49.17
CA THR A 4 -8.38 38.77 49.02
C THR A 4 -7.53 38.90 47.74
N THR A 5 -6.23 39.06 47.88
CA THR A 5 -5.26 39.04 46.80
C THR A 5 -4.93 37.60 46.42
N LYS A 6 -5.32 37.19 45.20
CA LYS A 6 -4.87 35.92 44.60
C LYS A 6 -3.40 36.05 44.23
N LYS A 7 -2.55 35.17 44.82
CA LYS A 7 -1.17 34.97 44.41
C LYS A 7 -1.15 34.06 43.20
N ASP A 8 -0.78 34.61 42.05
CA ASP A 8 -0.49 33.81 40.85
C ASP A 8 0.83 33.03 41.06
N SER A 9 0.73 31.72 41.12
CA SER A 9 1.90 30.83 41.16
C SER A 9 2.48 30.70 39.75
N VAL A 10 3.53 31.45 39.47
CA VAL A 10 4.34 31.29 38.26
C VAL A 10 5.04 29.92 38.30
N LYS A 11 4.56 29.00 37.47
CA LYS A 11 5.25 27.71 37.27
C LYS A 11 6.60 27.98 36.60
N LYS A 12 7.70 27.73 37.33
CA LYS A 12 9.06 27.74 36.78
C LYS A 12 9.16 26.72 35.65
N ALA A 13 9.44 27.20 34.44
CA ALA A 13 9.74 26.36 33.29
C ALA A 13 10.95 25.48 33.58
N LYS A 14 10.87 24.20 33.27
CA LYS A 14 12.03 23.28 33.35
C LYS A 14 13.11 23.75 32.38
N PRO A 15 14.40 23.70 32.79
CA PRO A 15 15.50 24.07 31.89
C PRO A 15 15.49 23.15 30.67
N ALA A 16 15.61 23.73 29.48
CA ALA A 16 15.71 23.00 28.23
C ALA A 16 16.97 22.11 28.28
N VAL A 17 16.77 20.80 28.16
CA VAL A 17 17.86 19.83 28.03
C VAL A 17 18.53 20.09 26.69
N LYS A 18 19.78 20.53 26.68
CA LYS A 18 20.59 20.65 25.47
C LYS A 18 20.71 19.23 24.86
N PRO A 19 20.49 19.05 23.55
CA PRO A 19 20.73 17.74 22.94
C PRO A 19 22.20 17.37 23.14
N ALA A 20 22.43 16.16 23.66
CA ALA A 20 23.77 15.62 23.76
C ALA A 20 24.36 15.54 22.35
N VAL A 21 25.52 16.20 22.14
CA VAL A 21 26.29 16.03 20.93
C VAL A 21 26.83 14.60 20.98
N VAL A 22 26.25 13.71 20.19
CA VAL A 22 26.80 12.38 19.99
C VAL A 22 28.07 12.56 19.14
N GLU A 23 29.24 12.42 19.75
CA GLU A 23 30.48 12.29 18.98
C GLU A 23 30.35 10.98 18.17
N VAL A 24 30.06 11.13 16.89
CA VAL A 24 30.12 10.02 15.95
C VAL A 24 31.60 9.73 15.75
N SER A 25 32.05 8.58 16.28
CA SER A 25 33.41 8.10 15.98
C SER A 25 33.57 7.99 14.46
N PRO A 26 34.69 8.41 13.89
CA PRO A 26 34.92 8.30 12.45
C PRO A 26 34.69 6.85 12.03
N ILE A 27 33.86 6.66 11.01
CA ILE A 27 33.61 5.35 10.42
C ILE A 27 34.99 4.82 10.00
N PRO A 28 35.44 3.66 10.53
CA PRO A 28 36.73 3.12 10.12
C PRO A 28 36.67 2.93 8.60
N GLU A 29 37.68 3.47 7.90
CA GLU A 29 37.83 3.22 6.48
C GLU A 29 37.86 1.71 6.30
N SER A 30 36.80 1.13 5.77
CA SER A 30 36.80 -0.30 5.47
C SER A 30 37.90 -0.54 4.45
N PRO A 31 38.80 -1.48 4.67
CA PRO A 31 39.82 -1.78 3.69
C PRO A 31 39.11 -2.17 2.40
N LEU A 32 39.30 -1.38 1.35
CA LEU A 32 38.85 -1.76 0.03
C LEU A 32 39.57 -3.06 -0.32
N PHE A 33 38.82 -4.14 -0.55
CA PHE A 33 39.36 -5.45 -0.88
C PHE A 33 40.12 -5.48 -2.22
N PHE A 34 40.12 -4.35 -2.94
CA PHE A 34 40.80 -4.20 -4.21
C PHE A 34 41.27 -2.75 -4.37
N GLU A 35 42.43 -2.57 -4.99
CA GLU A 35 42.93 -1.25 -5.36
C GLU A 35 42.01 -0.63 -6.42
N ARG A 36 41.66 0.65 -6.26
CA ARG A 36 40.90 1.36 -7.27
C ARG A 36 41.77 1.54 -8.51
N PRO A 37 41.30 1.12 -9.69
CA PRO A 37 42.04 1.39 -10.91
C PRO A 37 42.06 2.91 -11.19
N ASP A 38 43.17 3.42 -11.72
CA ASP A 38 43.33 4.83 -12.10
C ASP A 38 42.33 5.25 -13.19
N LYS A 39 41.89 4.28 -14.01
CA LYS A 39 40.89 4.46 -15.05
C LYS A 39 39.85 3.35 -15.00
N PHE A 40 38.59 3.76 -15.06
CA PHE A 40 37.47 2.85 -15.17
C PHE A 40 37.08 2.67 -16.65
N ASN A 41 36.76 1.46 -17.03
CA ASN A 41 36.31 1.16 -18.41
C ASN A 41 34.85 1.59 -18.65
N GLN A 42 34.04 1.70 -17.62
CA GLN A 42 32.60 1.97 -17.73
C GLN A 42 32.14 3.15 -16.85
N VAL A 43 32.70 3.28 -15.64
CA VAL A 43 32.37 4.39 -14.74
C VAL A 43 32.89 5.70 -15.34
N ASN A 44 32.06 6.75 -15.33
CA ASN A 44 32.30 8.04 -15.98
C ASN A 44 32.36 8.00 -17.52
N HIS A 45 31.86 6.94 -18.14
CA HIS A 45 31.68 6.87 -19.61
C HIS A 45 30.21 6.92 -19.97
N SER A 46 29.88 7.56 -21.09
CA SER A 46 28.53 7.53 -21.66
C SER A 46 28.33 6.17 -22.36
N LEU A 47 27.60 5.30 -21.70
CA LEU A 47 27.27 3.97 -22.24
C LEU A 47 25.80 3.92 -22.66
N THR A 48 25.54 3.28 -23.78
CA THR A 48 24.17 3.00 -24.19
C THR A 48 23.55 1.97 -23.27
N LYS A 49 22.33 2.21 -22.80
CA LYS A 49 21.58 1.26 -22.01
C LYS A 49 21.38 -0.03 -22.80
N ILE A 50 21.61 -1.20 -22.19
CA ILE A 50 21.63 -2.52 -22.85
C ILE A 50 20.29 -2.81 -23.56
N ASP A 51 19.19 -2.45 -22.95
CA ASP A 51 17.82 -2.67 -23.42
C ASP A 51 17.23 -1.46 -24.21
N ALA A 52 18.02 -0.40 -24.42
CA ALA A 52 17.54 0.84 -25.04
C ALA A 52 16.91 0.60 -26.42
N MET A 53 17.53 -0.22 -27.25
CA MET A 53 17.03 -0.52 -28.60
C MET A 53 15.70 -1.26 -28.55
N GLY A 54 15.57 -2.24 -27.66
CA GLY A 54 14.32 -2.97 -27.47
C GLY A 54 13.18 -2.08 -26.99
N LEU A 55 13.47 -1.14 -26.08
CA LEU A 55 12.50 -0.17 -25.57
C LEU A 55 12.04 0.79 -26.66
N VAL A 56 12.98 1.40 -27.39
CA VAL A 56 12.66 2.40 -28.43
C VAL A 56 11.89 1.78 -29.61
N CYS A 57 12.19 0.52 -29.95
CA CYS A 57 11.51 -0.20 -31.01
C CYS A 57 10.20 -0.89 -30.56
N GLY A 58 9.80 -0.79 -29.28
CA GLY A 58 8.60 -1.44 -28.78
C GLY A 58 8.69 -2.98 -28.73
N MET A 59 9.89 -3.55 -28.76
CA MET A 59 10.10 -5.00 -28.72
C MET A 59 10.18 -5.55 -27.31
N GLN A 60 10.36 -4.67 -26.30
CA GLN A 60 10.39 -5.04 -24.91
C GLN A 60 8.97 -5.41 -24.46
N LYS A 61 8.83 -6.62 -23.91
CA LYS A 61 7.55 -7.05 -23.32
C LYS A 61 7.54 -6.79 -21.80
N TYR A 62 6.47 -6.18 -21.34
CA TYR A 62 6.16 -6.00 -19.93
C TYR A 62 5.10 -7.01 -19.47
N VAL A 63 4.82 -7.04 -18.17
CA VAL A 63 3.84 -7.99 -17.62
C VAL A 63 2.45 -7.80 -18.25
N ASP A 64 2.05 -6.55 -18.52
CA ASP A 64 0.75 -6.22 -19.12
C ASP A 64 0.65 -6.61 -20.60
N ASP A 65 1.79 -6.88 -21.28
CA ASP A 65 1.83 -7.34 -22.66
C ASP A 65 1.78 -8.88 -22.80
N ILE A 66 1.68 -9.58 -21.66
CA ILE A 66 1.62 -11.04 -21.62
C ILE A 66 0.17 -11.47 -21.79
N ASP A 67 -0.12 -12.13 -22.91
CA ASP A 67 -1.41 -12.74 -23.19
C ASP A 67 -1.23 -14.25 -23.37
N LEU A 68 -1.92 -15.03 -22.54
CA LEU A 68 -1.86 -16.50 -22.56
C LEU A 68 -3.23 -17.08 -22.91
N PRO A 69 -3.30 -18.16 -23.69
CA PRO A 69 -4.57 -18.83 -23.99
C PRO A 69 -5.30 -19.23 -22.70
N GLY A 70 -6.55 -18.78 -22.55
CA GLY A 70 -7.37 -19.05 -21.37
C GLY A 70 -7.05 -18.21 -20.15
N MET A 71 -6.26 -17.17 -20.28
CA MET A 71 -6.01 -16.21 -19.20
C MET A 71 -7.29 -15.47 -18.82
N LEU A 72 -7.50 -15.28 -17.51
CA LEU A 72 -8.63 -14.50 -16.99
C LEU A 72 -8.17 -13.10 -16.57
N TYR A 73 -9.04 -12.14 -16.83
CA TYR A 73 -8.89 -10.76 -16.36
C TYR A 73 -9.48 -10.62 -14.97
N VAL A 74 -8.70 -10.03 -14.06
CA VAL A 74 -9.11 -9.84 -12.68
C VAL A 74 -9.31 -8.34 -12.41
N LYS A 75 -10.49 -8.01 -11.86
CA LYS A 75 -10.81 -6.66 -11.40
C LYS A 75 -11.14 -6.68 -9.92
N VAL A 76 -10.63 -5.70 -9.20
CA VAL A 76 -10.89 -5.54 -7.76
C VAL A 76 -11.95 -4.46 -7.56
N LEU A 77 -13.00 -4.78 -6.80
CA LEU A 77 -13.98 -3.80 -6.34
C LEU A 77 -13.42 -3.12 -5.08
N GLY A 78 -13.20 -1.82 -5.15
CA GLY A 78 -12.77 -1.00 -4.03
C GLY A 78 -13.93 -0.41 -3.24
N SER A 79 -13.69 -0.13 -1.95
CA SER A 79 -14.63 0.55 -1.08
C SER A 79 -14.80 2.02 -1.46
N ILE A 80 -16.04 2.51 -1.40
CA ILE A 80 -16.36 3.94 -1.54
C ILE A 80 -16.26 4.70 -0.20
N TYR A 81 -16.15 3.98 0.92
CA TYR A 81 -16.07 4.55 2.26
C TYR A 81 -14.67 4.41 2.83
N ALA A 82 -14.25 5.43 3.57
CA ALA A 82 -12.95 5.46 4.24
C ALA A 82 -12.90 4.53 5.48
N HIS A 83 -14.03 4.31 6.15
CA HIS A 83 -14.12 3.42 7.31
C HIS A 83 -15.53 2.84 7.42
N ALA A 84 -15.67 1.55 7.23
CA ALA A 84 -16.96 0.87 7.32
C ALA A 84 -16.80 -0.63 7.62
N GLU A 85 -17.85 -1.22 8.17
CA GLU A 85 -18.05 -2.67 8.24
C GLU A 85 -18.93 -3.11 7.07
N ILE A 86 -18.55 -4.19 6.40
CA ILE A 86 -19.36 -4.81 5.35
C ILE A 86 -20.35 -5.74 6.02
N LYS A 87 -21.64 -5.40 5.94
CA LYS A 87 -22.73 -6.25 6.45
C LYS A 87 -23.02 -7.40 5.52
N SER A 88 -23.18 -7.10 4.23
CA SER A 88 -23.45 -8.10 3.21
C SER A 88 -22.93 -7.66 1.85
N ILE A 89 -22.61 -8.65 1.01
CA ILE A 89 -22.27 -8.47 -0.39
C ILE A 89 -23.19 -9.37 -1.20
N ASP A 90 -23.93 -8.77 -2.13
CA ASP A 90 -24.77 -9.50 -3.09
C ASP A 90 -24.06 -9.53 -4.45
N THR A 91 -23.63 -10.70 -4.85
CA THR A 91 -22.94 -10.98 -6.11
C THR A 91 -23.85 -11.64 -7.14
N SER A 92 -25.13 -11.90 -6.82
CA SER A 92 -26.04 -12.71 -7.62
C SER A 92 -26.30 -12.17 -9.03
N VAL A 93 -26.37 -10.85 -9.16
CA VAL A 93 -26.54 -10.17 -10.46
C VAL A 93 -25.23 -10.13 -11.23
N ALA A 94 -24.12 -9.91 -10.53
CA ALA A 94 -22.79 -9.84 -11.13
C ALA A 94 -22.35 -11.19 -11.71
N MET A 95 -22.67 -12.29 -11.05
CA MET A 95 -22.38 -13.65 -11.53
C MET A 95 -23.13 -14.01 -12.83
N LYS A 96 -24.18 -13.28 -13.18
CA LYS A 96 -24.96 -13.50 -14.43
C LYS A 96 -24.39 -12.73 -15.62
N VAL A 97 -23.37 -11.91 -15.43
CA VAL A 97 -22.70 -11.20 -16.54
C VAL A 97 -21.97 -12.24 -17.40
N PRO A 98 -22.20 -12.26 -18.72
CA PRO A 98 -21.52 -13.19 -19.61
C PRO A 98 -20.00 -13.04 -19.51
N GLY A 99 -19.30 -14.17 -19.44
CA GLY A 99 -17.84 -14.20 -19.32
C GLY A 99 -17.30 -14.08 -17.88
N VAL A 100 -18.15 -13.89 -16.87
CA VAL A 100 -17.73 -13.95 -15.46
C VAL A 100 -17.53 -15.39 -15.05
N VAL A 101 -16.34 -15.71 -14.55
CA VAL A 101 -15.96 -17.07 -14.12
C VAL A 101 -16.10 -17.23 -12.61
N ALA A 102 -15.64 -16.23 -11.84
CA ALA A 102 -15.70 -16.29 -10.37
C ALA A 102 -15.74 -14.89 -9.73
N ILE A 103 -16.38 -14.82 -8.57
CA ILE A 103 -16.35 -13.64 -7.71
C ILE A 103 -15.99 -14.09 -6.30
N TYR A 104 -14.95 -13.51 -5.73
CA TYR A 104 -14.48 -13.81 -4.38
C TYR A 104 -14.73 -12.63 -3.46
N THR A 105 -15.21 -12.94 -2.27
CA THR A 105 -15.45 -12.00 -1.18
C THR A 105 -14.62 -12.40 0.05
N TRP A 106 -14.69 -11.61 1.12
CA TRP A 106 -14.02 -11.93 2.37
C TRP A 106 -14.45 -13.27 3.01
N LYS A 107 -15.60 -13.83 2.59
CA LYS A 107 -16.11 -15.14 3.05
C LYS A 107 -15.42 -16.31 2.34
N ASP A 108 -14.91 -16.08 1.14
CA ASP A 108 -14.40 -17.12 0.24
C ASP A 108 -12.89 -17.30 0.38
N VAL A 109 -12.20 -16.39 1.06
CA VAL A 109 -10.75 -16.42 1.23
C VAL A 109 -10.34 -16.58 2.69
N PRO A 110 -9.23 -17.28 2.99
CA PRO A 110 -8.75 -17.41 4.35
C PRO A 110 -8.28 -16.05 4.89
N ARG A 111 -8.64 -15.76 6.14
CA ARG A 111 -8.27 -14.53 6.82
C ARG A 111 -6.84 -14.61 7.37
N ILE A 112 -5.86 -14.52 6.51
CA ILE A 112 -4.43 -14.57 6.85
C ILE A 112 -3.88 -13.15 6.91
N PRO A 113 -3.35 -12.70 8.08
CA PRO A 113 -2.75 -11.38 8.21
C PRO A 113 -1.46 -11.32 7.40
N ARG A 114 -1.21 -10.18 6.75
CA ARG A 114 -0.01 -9.90 5.96
C ARG A 114 0.39 -8.44 6.08
N THR A 115 1.62 -8.16 5.71
CA THR A 115 2.10 -6.79 5.54
C THR A 115 2.01 -6.37 4.07
N THR A 116 1.76 -5.09 3.82
CA THR A 116 1.83 -4.48 2.48
C THR A 116 3.05 -3.57 2.33
N ALA A 117 3.82 -3.36 3.40
CA ALA A 117 4.94 -2.43 3.38
C ALA A 117 6.15 -2.92 2.57
N GLY A 118 6.20 -4.18 2.15
CA GLY A 118 7.24 -4.71 1.25
C GLY A 118 8.66 -4.72 1.82
N GLN A 119 8.83 -4.27 3.05
CA GLN A 119 10.10 -4.21 3.75
C GLN A 119 10.23 -5.38 4.71
N GLY A 120 11.38 -6.03 4.62
CA GLY A 120 11.75 -7.07 5.54
C GLY A 120 12.66 -6.55 6.65
N TYR A 121 13.65 -7.36 7.00
CA TYR A 121 14.69 -6.97 7.95
C TYR A 121 15.49 -5.75 7.42
N PRO A 122 15.88 -4.78 8.28
CA PRO A 122 15.72 -4.77 9.74
C PRO A 122 14.42 -4.15 10.27
N GLU A 123 13.61 -3.55 9.42
CA GLU A 123 12.39 -2.86 9.84
C GLU A 123 11.17 -3.78 9.76
N PRO A 124 10.65 -4.24 10.91
CA PRO A 124 9.48 -5.09 10.92
C PRO A 124 8.25 -4.30 10.48
N SER A 125 7.60 -4.78 9.42
CA SER A 125 6.32 -4.25 9.00
C SER A 125 5.19 -4.99 9.74
N PRO A 126 4.17 -4.28 10.24
CA PRO A 126 3.07 -4.90 10.96
C PRO A 126 2.25 -5.81 10.03
N TYR A 127 1.81 -6.95 10.55
CA TYR A 127 0.87 -7.85 9.89
C TYR A 127 -0.57 -7.40 10.19
N ASP A 128 -1.00 -6.30 9.61
CA ASP A 128 -2.24 -5.59 9.92
C ASP A 128 -3.25 -5.56 8.76
N THR A 129 -2.89 -6.14 7.62
CA THR A 129 -3.75 -6.17 6.44
C THR A 129 -4.16 -7.58 6.05
N TYR A 130 -5.29 -7.69 5.37
CA TYR A 130 -5.83 -8.95 4.83
C TYR A 130 -6.04 -8.82 3.33
N LEU A 131 -6.15 -9.95 2.62
CA LEU A 131 -6.43 -9.93 1.19
C LEU A 131 -7.81 -9.31 0.92
N LEU A 132 -8.83 -9.83 1.58
CA LEU A 132 -10.18 -9.29 1.68
C LEU A 132 -10.59 -9.33 3.15
N ASP A 133 -11.28 -8.31 3.63
CA ASP A 133 -11.75 -8.25 5.02
C ASP A 133 -13.22 -7.79 5.05
N SER A 134 -13.90 -8.10 6.14
CA SER A 134 -15.24 -7.59 6.44
C SER A 134 -15.26 -6.13 6.89
N LYS A 135 -14.10 -5.54 7.10
CA LYS A 135 -13.92 -4.14 7.51
C LYS A 135 -13.02 -3.43 6.52
N VAL A 136 -13.48 -2.29 6.01
CA VAL A 136 -12.70 -1.40 5.14
C VAL A 136 -12.13 -0.24 5.95
N ARG A 137 -10.89 0.15 5.64
CA ARG A 137 -10.11 1.12 6.42
C ARG A 137 -9.70 2.36 5.64
N PHE A 138 -9.85 2.35 4.32
CA PHE A 138 -9.59 3.49 3.44
C PHE A 138 -10.45 3.41 2.18
N VAL A 139 -10.59 4.53 1.48
CA VAL A 139 -11.26 4.56 0.17
C VAL A 139 -10.44 3.76 -0.84
N GLY A 140 -11.09 2.83 -1.54
CA GLY A 140 -10.43 1.91 -2.45
C GLY A 140 -9.95 0.60 -1.79
N ASP A 141 -10.17 0.40 -0.48
CA ASP A 141 -9.86 -0.88 0.17
C ASP A 141 -10.65 -2.02 -0.48
N ARG A 142 -10.02 -3.19 -0.55
CA ARG A 142 -10.50 -4.32 -1.35
C ARG A 142 -11.74 -4.98 -0.74
N VAL A 143 -12.83 -5.00 -1.49
CA VAL A 143 -14.13 -5.55 -1.06
C VAL A 143 -14.43 -6.88 -1.71
N ALA A 144 -14.21 -6.98 -3.01
CA ALA A 144 -14.41 -8.21 -3.78
C ALA A 144 -13.42 -8.27 -4.96
N ILE A 145 -13.20 -9.47 -5.45
CA ILE A 145 -12.35 -9.75 -6.61
C ILE A 145 -13.21 -10.48 -7.64
N VAL A 146 -13.25 -9.95 -8.86
CA VAL A 146 -13.98 -10.54 -9.99
C VAL A 146 -12.98 -11.08 -10.99
N ALA A 147 -13.13 -12.33 -11.41
CA ALA A 147 -12.39 -12.94 -12.49
C ALA A 147 -13.33 -13.22 -13.66
N ALA A 148 -12.97 -12.75 -14.86
CA ALA A 148 -13.77 -12.89 -16.08
C ALA A 148 -12.88 -13.16 -17.29
N GLU A 149 -13.47 -13.63 -18.38
CA GLU A 149 -12.79 -13.91 -19.65
C GLU A 149 -12.33 -12.65 -20.37
N THR A 150 -12.98 -11.49 -20.10
CA THR A 150 -12.59 -10.20 -20.67
C THR A 150 -12.56 -9.12 -19.59
N ALA A 151 -11.77 -8.07 -19.83
CA ALA A 151 -11.63 -6.95 -18.91
C ALA A 151 -12.95 -6.18 -18.74
N GLU A 152 -13.72 -6.03 -19.84
CA GLU A 152 -15.03 -5.36 -19.86
C GLU A 152 -16.06 -6.13 -19.03
N ALA A 153 -16.09 -7.47 -19.14
CA ALA A 153 -16.98 -8.31 -18.34
C ALA A 153 -16.65 -8.22 -16.85
N ALA A 154 -15.36 -8.20 -16.49
CA ALA A 154 -14.92 -8.01 -15.11
C ALA A 154 -15.35 -6.65 -14.54
N GLU A 155 -15.21 -5.58 -15.33
CA GLU A 155 -15.61 -4.24 -14.93
C GLU A 155 -17.13 -4.10 -14.80
N GLU A 156 -17.90 -4.64 -15.76
CA GLU A 156 -19.36 -4.64 -15.72
C GLU A 156 -19.87 -5.40 -14.50
N ALA A 157 -19.28 -6.55 -14.19
CA ALA A 157 -19.62 -7.33 -13.02
C ALA A 157 -19.33 -6.57 -11.71
N CYS A 158 -18.18 -5.88 -11.61
CA CYS A 158 -17.88 -5.03 -10.46
C CYS A 158 -18.97 -3.97 -10.22
N LYS A 159 -19.48 -3.33 -11.29
CA LYS A 159 -20.55 -2.32 -11.20
C LYS A 159 -21.90 -2.90 -10.74
N LYS A 160 -22.12 -4.21 -10.91
CA LYS A 160 -23.35 -4.91 -10.53
C LYS A 160 -23.32 -5.53 -9.14
N ILE A 161 -22.15 -5.58 -8.48
CA ILE A 161 -22.05 -6.02 -7.09
C ILE A 161 -22.68 -4.98 -6.16
N LYS A 162 -23.60 -5.43 -5.31
CA LYS A 162 -24.20 -4.57 -4.29
C LYS A 162 -23.59 -4.87 -2.93
N VAL A 163 -23.13 -3.83 -2.24
CA VAL A 163 -22.51 -3.95 -0.93
C VAL A 163 -23.27 -3.11 0.09
N ASP A 164 -23.71 -3.73 1.18
CA ASP A 164 -24.32 -3.04 2.30
C ASP A 164 -23.26 -2.74 3.36
N TYR A 165 -23.06 -1.45 3.62
CA TYR A 165 -22.06 -0.96 4.55
C TYR A 165 -22.71 -0.38 5.81
N LYS A 166 -22.09 -0.64 6.95
CA LYS A 166 -22.28 0.12 8.17
C LYS A 166 -21.13 1.13 8.28
N VAL A 167 -21.38 2.36 7.89
CA VAL A 167 -20.37 3.41 7.91
C VAL A 167 -19.94 3.71 9.35
N LEU A 168 -18.64 3.78 9.57
CA LEU A 168 -18.01 4.11 10.84
C LEU A 168 -17.38 5.49 10.77
N LYS A 169 -17.08 6.08 11.94
CA LYS A 169 -16.36 7.35 12.00
C LYS A 169 -14.97 7.16 11.43
N ALA A 170 -14.65 7.89 10.37
CA ALA A 170 -13.30 7.97 9.83
C ALA A 170 -12.49 9.06 10.54
N VAL A 171 -11.19 8.84 10.68
CA VAL A 171 -10.23 9.81 11.22
C VAL A 171 -9.34 10.26 10.08
N PHE A 172 -9.37 11.58 9.79
CA PHE A 172 -8.57 12.20 8.72
C PHE A 172 -7.46 13.10 9.26
N ASP A 173 -7.42 13.26 10.57
CA ASP A 173 -6.49 14.14 11.27
C ASP A 173 -5.65 13.28 12.21
N CYS A 174 -4.34 13.25 12.01
CA CYS A 174 -3.43 12.40 12.80
C CYS A 174 -3.38 12.78 14.28
N GLU A 175 -3.68 14.05 14.63
CA GLU A 175 -3.74 14.49 16.03
C GLU A 175 -4.97 13.96 16.78
N LYS A 176 -5.99 13.47 16.03
CA LYS A 176 -7.25 12.92 16.57
C LYS A 176 -7.35 11.40 16.44
N SER A 177 -6.27 10.76 16.02
CA SER A 177 -6.19 9.30 15.81
C SER A 177 -6.02 8.53 17.12
#